data_301ec3d023f5fa93462a131e04ce5f50
#
_entry.id   301ec3d023f5fa93462a131e04ce5f50
#
_cell.length_a   1.000
_cell.length_b   1.000
_cell.length_c   1.000
_cell.angle_alpha   90.00
_cell.angle_beta   90.00
_cell.angle_gamma   90.00
#
_symmetry.space_group_name_H-M   'P 1'
#
loop_
_entity.id
_entity.type
_entity.pdbx_description
1 polymer ?
#
loop_
_entity_poly.entity_id
_entity_poly.type
_entity_poly.pdbx_seq_one_letter_code
_entity_poly.pdbx_strand_id
1 'polypeptide(L)'
;MKSLGKIALTAIAAASVSIALSGPVSAQALDLRLSVESTPGASTQQMLAAFRDALKEEMGDGVNIEYFDSGTLGDEIVHMQQVRTGQLDVIPIGSDAVQLDSKFAVFDIPFLFSDRDQVASVLDGEMGAALDKSFQENAGLKILGFGEIGFRNITNNVRPIVTPADLKGVKLRTPGSKTRIMSFQMLGASPIKMNIGEVYLAMEQGVIDGQENPYGNIAKWSWDEVQKYISKSKHVYTPITFVMNLNRYNSLTDAQREAVHKAARTAVESSRQYGADNDANLEQVIRERSPDVQFNDIDSASFQEVAKEIGAEIGKIAGEDFTAQFLAAATK
;
A
#
# COMPACT_ATOMS: atom_id res chain seq x y z
N MET A 1 -99.61 2.51 31.91
CA MET A 1 -99.17 2.53 33.28
C MET A 1 -97.77 2.01 33.33
N LYS A 2 -96.89 2.71 33.86
CA LYS A 2 -95.43 2.48 34.06
C LYS A 2 -94.55 2.68 32.84
N SER A 3 -93.99 3.88 32.79
CA SER A 3 -92.91 4.38 31.97
C SER A 3 -91.59 3.66 32.30
N LEU A 4 -90.88 3.21 31.29
CA LEU A 4 -89.51 2.76 31.42
C LEU A 4 -88.57 3.81 30.80
N GLY A 5 -87.83 4.44 31.67
CA GLY A 5 -86.80 5.41 31.27
C GLY A 5 -85.58 4.72 30.58
N LYS A 6 -85.20 5.30 29.47
CA LYS A 6 -83.94 4.90 28.79
C LYS A 6 -82.77 5.67 29.40
N ILE A 7 -81.87 4.92 29.99
CA ILE A 7 -80.57 5.44 30.43
C ILE A 7 -79.58 5.36 29.22
N ALA A 8 -79.10 6.53 28.76
CA ALA A 8 -78.09 6.62 27.74
C ALA A 8 -76.71 6.51 28.40
N LEU A 9 -75.96 5.50 28.01
CA LEU A 9 -74.59 5.33 28.44
C LEU A 9 -73.69 6.05 27.43
N THR A 10 -73.03 7.14 27.85
CA THR A 10 -72.07 7.88 27.06
C THR A 10 -70.70 7.22 27.25
N ALA A 11 -70.19 6.51 26.24
CA ALA A 11 -68.86 5.96 26.22
C ALA A 11 -67.81 7.07 25.88
N ILE A 12 -66.96 7.41 26.85
CA ILE A 12 -65.82 8.27 26.64
C ILE A 12 -64.68 7.44 26.09
N ALA A 13 -64.33 7.60 24.82
CA ALA A 13 -63.15 6.97 24.21
C ALA A 13 -61.89 7.74 24.62
N ALA A 14 -61.08 7.20 25.50
CA ALA A 14 -59.77 7.73 25.83
C ALA A 14 -58.80 7.37 24.69
N ALA A 15 -58.42 8.35 23.86
CA ALA A 15 -57.37 8.21 22.88
C ALA A 15 -56.02 8.24 23.60
N SER A 16 -55.36 7.07 23.75
CA SER A 16 -53.98 6.96 24.24
C SER A 16 -53.01 7.36 23.13
N VAL A 17 -52.47 8.57 23.20
CA VAL A 17 -51.36 8.99 22.35
C VAL A 17 -50.09 8.33 22.88
N SER A 18 -49.67 7.24 22.24
CA SER A 18 -48.34 6.62 22.47
C SER A 18 -47.26 7.50 21.84
N ILE A 19 -46.64 8.37 22.62
CA ILE A 19 -45.39 9.06 22.21
C ILE A 19 -44.29 7.97 22.22
N ALA A 20 -43.96 7.48 21.04
CA ALA A 20 -42.76 6.67 20.87
C ALA A 20 -41.56 7.59 21.12
N LEU A 21 -40.95 7.50 22.31
CA LEU A 21 -39.62 8.02 22.60
C LEU A 21 -38.65 7.19 21.77
N SER A 22 -38.37 7.65 20.54
CA SER A 22 -37.16 7.21 19.82
C SER A 22 -35.97 7.76 20.60
N GLY A 23 -35.49 6.98 21.56
CA GLY A 23 -34.17 7.22 22.15
C GLY A 23 -33.12 7.23 21.06
N PRO A 24 -32.02 7.94 21.23
CA PRO A 24 -30.93 7.90 20.27
C PRO A 24 -30.53 6.42 20.11
N VAL A 25 -30.67 5.89 18.90
CA VAL A 25 -30.06 4.62 18.53
C VAL A 25 -28.56 4.88 18.69
N SER A 26 -27.97 4.37 19.77
CA SER A 26 -26.52 4.38 19.92
C SER A 26 -25.98 3.64 18.70
N ALA A 27 -25.40 4.36 17.78
CA ALA A 27 -24.75 3.75 16.63
C ALA A 27 -23.69 2.77 17.20
N GLN A 28 -23.81 1.50 16.83
CA GLN A 28 -22.84 0.49 17.26
C GLN A 28 -21.45 0.94 16.82
N ALA A 29 -20.49 0.90 17.74
CA ALA A 29 -19.11 1.25 17.43
C ALA A 29 -18.60 0.40 16.27
N LEU A 30 -17.78 1.01 15.42
CA LEU A 30 -17.14 0.34 14.30
C LEU A 30 -15.93 -0.46 14.81
N ASP A 31 -16.01 -1.79 14.76
CA ASP A 31 -14.87 -2.65 15.11
C ASP A 31 -14.01 -2.89 13.87
N LEU A 32 -12.71 -2.60 13.94
CA LEU A 32 -11.75 -2.80 12.86
C LEU A 32 -10.51 -3.53 13.34
N ARG A 33 -10.02 -4.44 12.49
CA ARG A 33 -8.75 -5.15 12.65
C ARG A 33 -7.76 -4.73 11.58
N LEU A 34 -6.68 -4.08 11.99
CA LEU A 34 -5.64 -3.51 11.14
C LEU A 34 -4.34 -4.29 11.34
N SER A 35 -3.66 -4.65 10.26
CA SER A 35 -2.36 -5.33 10.38
C SER A 35 -1.34 -4.87 9.33
N VAL A 36 -0.06 -4.91 9.72
CA VAL A 36 1.09 -4.68 8.85
C VAL A 36 2.28 -5.54 9.29
N GLU A 37 3.04 -6.08 8.32
CA GLU A 37 4.21 -6.90 8.64
C GLU A 37 5.39 -6.06 9.15
N SER A 38 5.48 -4.81 8.73
CA SER A 38 6.61 -3.93 9.02
C SER A 38 6.62 -3.43 10.46
N THR A 39 7.83 -3.20 10.97
CA THR A 39 8.08 -2.64 12.30
C THR A 39 7.84 -1.14 12.33
N PRO A 40 7.64 -0.54 13.53
CA PRO A 40 7.48 0.90 13.70
C PRO A 40 8.59 1.71 13.00
N GLY A 41 8.20 2.70 12.22
CA GLY A 41 9.09 3.55 11.43
C GLY A 41 9.32 3.10 9.98
N ALA A 42 8.78 1.97 9.54
CA ALA A 42 8.73 1.65 8.12
C ALA A 42 7.54 2.33 7.42
N SER A 43 7.65 2.64 6.12
CA SER A 43 6.65 3.43 5.38
C SER A 43 5.23 2.87 5.48
N THR A 44 5.07 1.55 5.33
CA THR A 44 3.76 0.89 5.42
C THR A 44 3.17 0.96 6.83
N GLN A 45 4.01 0.79 7.86
CA GLN A 45 3.58 0.89 9.25
C GLN A 45 3.20 2.33 9.61
N GLN A 46 3.97 3.32 9.16
CA GLN A 46 3.66 4.74 9.38
C GLN A 46 2.30 5.11 8.79
N MET A 47 2.01 4.66 7.57
CA MET A 47 0.71 4.92 6.93
C MET A 47 -0.45 4.30 7.72
N LEU A 48 -0.33 3.03 8.13
CA LEU A 48 -1.39 2.35 8.88
C LEU A 48 -1.59 2.97 10.27
N ALA A 49 -0.51 3.39 10.93
CA ALA A 49 -0.59 4.10 12.21
C ALA A 49 -1.27 5.46 12.06
N ALA A 50 -0.93 6.25 11.04
CA ALA A 50 -1.57 7.52 10.75
C ALA A 50 -3.09 7.36 10.49
N PHE A 51 -3.48 6.32 9.76
CA PHE A 51 -4.89 5.99 9.55
C PHE A 51 -5.61 5.65 10.86
N ARG A 52 -5.02 4.78 11.69
CA ARG A 52 -5.56 4.42 13.00
C ARG A 52 -5.80 5.66 13.88
N ASP A 53 -4.80 6.53 13.94
CA ASP A 53 -4.83 7.69 14.83
C ASP A 53 -5.84 8.74 14.32
N ALA A 54 -5.86 9.02 13.01
CA ALA A 54 -6.82 9.91 12.40
C ALA A 54 -8.28 9.39 12.52
N LEU A 55 -8.49 8.07 12.38
CA LEU A 55 -9.82 7.49 12.54
C LEU A 55 -10.32 7.54 13.99
N LYS A 56 -9.42 7.33 14.96
CA LYS A 56 -9.73 7.50 16.38
C LYS A 56 -10.04 8.96 16.73
N GLU A 57 -9.32 9.91 16.15
CA GLU A 57 -9.59 11.34 16.33
C GLU A 57 -10.96 11.71 15.76
N GLU A 58 -11.32 11.17 14.59
CA GLU A 58 -12.59 11.49 13.92
C GLU A 58 -13.80 10.87 14.61
N MET A 59 -13.69 9.64 15.12
CA MET A 59 -14.83 8.87 15.62
C MET A 59 -14.88 8.73 17.15
N GLY A 60 -13.80 9.02 17.87
CA GLY A 60 -13.74 8.85 19.32
C GLY A 60 -14.14 7.45 19.77
N ASP A 61 -15.12 7.38 20.69
CA ASP A 61 -15.67 6.12 21.20
C ASP A 61 -16.53 5.36 20.15
N GLY A 62 -16.75 5.95 18.96
CA GLY A 62 -17.48 5.32 17.86
C GLY A 62 -16.66 4.29 17.07
N VAL A 63 -15.38 4.08 17.40
CA VAL A 63 -14.54 3.06 16.75
C VAL A 63 -13.68 2.29 17.76
N ASN A 64 -13.64 0.97 17.60
CA ASN A 64 -12.70 0.07 18.29
C ASN A 64 -11.70 -0.45 17.27
N ILE A 65 -10.41 -0.28 17.51
CA ILE A 65 -9.36 -0.71 16.60
C ILE A 65 -8.43 -1.69 17.29
N GLU A 66 -8.39 -2.92 16.78
CA GLU A 66 -7.31 -3.88 17.04
C GLU A 66 -6.21 -3.63 16.03
N TYR A 67 -5.02 -3.30 16.51
CA TYR A 67 -3.87 -2.93 15.67
C TYR A 67 -2.71 -3.88 15.90
N PHE A 68 -2.22 -4.49 14.82
CA PHE A 68 -1.14 -5.47 14.82
C PHE A 68 -0.04 -5.04 13.86
N ASP A 69 1.15 -4.79 14.36
CA ASP A 69 2.34 -4.51 13.55
C ASP A 69 3.42 -5.57 13.72
N SER A 70 4.58 -5.32 13.12
CA SER A 70 5.78 -6.16 13.25
C SER A 70 5.57 -7.63 12.88
N GLY A 71 4.67 -7.89 11.93
CA GLY A 71 4.38 -9.24 11.45
C GLY A 71 3.71 -10.15 12.47
N THR A 72 3.09 -9.60 13.52
CA THR A 72 2.45 -10.39 14.60
C THR A 72 1.41 -11.37 14.08
N LEU A 73 0.70 -11.04 12.99
CA LEU A 73 -0.29 -11.90 12.34
C LEU A 73 0.21 -12.55 11.04
N GLY A 74 1.50 -12.42 10.73
CA GLY A 74 2.14 -12.99 9.54
C GLY A 74 2.80 -11.93 8.64
N ASP A 75 3.23 -12.36 7.45
CA ASP A 75 3.81 -11.49 6.41
C ASP A 75 2.74 -10.85 5.52
N GLU A 76 3.15 -10.02 4.56
CA GLU A 76 2.24 -9.33 3.62
C GLU A 76 1.34 -10.32 2.87
N ILE A 77 1.85 -11.48 2.47
CA ILE A 77 1.08 -12.50 1.74
C ILE A 77 -0.04 -13.09 2.62
N VAL A 78 0.26 -13.36 3.88
CA VAL A 78 -0.73 -13.82 4.86
C VAL A 78 -1.79 -12.74 5.11
N HIS A 79 -1.36 -11.48 5.29
CA HIS A 79 -2.28 -10.35 5.47
C HIS A 79 -3.21 -10.15 4.25
N MET A 80 -2.68 -10.29 3.02
CA MET A 80 -3.48 -10.23 1.80
C MET A 80 -4.58 -11.29 1.77
N GLN A 81 -4.30 -12.51 2.23
CA GLN A 81 -5.32 -13.55 2.35
C GLN A 81 -6.33 -13.24 3.46
N GLN A 82 -5.87 -12.78 4.61
CA GLN A 82 -6.72 -12.45 5.75
C GLN A 82 -7.67 -11.28 5.46
N VAL A 83 -7.21 -10.23 4.77
CA VAL A 83 -8.09 -9.10 4.40
C VAL A 83 -9.12 -9.52 3.35
N ARG A 84 -8.77 -10.38 2.39
CA ARG A 84 -9.73 -10.90 1.41
C ARG A 84 -10.83 -11.75 2.05
N THR A 85 -10.51 -12.51 3.08
CA THR A 85 -11.46 -13.36 3.80
C THR A 85 -12.21 -12.64 4.92
N GLY A 86 -11.88 -11.37 5.21
CA GLY A 86 -12.49 -10.56 6.27
C GLY A 86 -12.00 -10.92 7.67
N GLN A 87 -10.87 -11.62 7.80
CA GLN A 87 -10.18 -11.80 9.08
C GLN A 87 -9.43 -10.54 9.50
N LEU A 88 -9.00 -9.72 8.55
CA LEU A 88 -8.53 -8.36 8.71
C LEU A 88 -9.44 -7.42 7.91
N ASP A 89 -9.56 -6.19 8.38
CA ASP A 89 -10.37 -5.17 7.71
C ASP A 89 -9.54 -4.24 6.82
N VAL A 90 -8.37 -3.79 7.28
CA VAL A 90 -7.54 -2.82 6.58
C VAL A 90 -6.06 -3.22 6.65
N ILE A 91 -5.39 -3.17 5.50
CA ILE A 91 -3.95 -3.39 5.38
C ILE A 91 -3.32 -2.45 4.34
N PRO A 92 -2.03 -2.10 4.46
CA PRO A 92 -1.22 -1.57 3.36
C PRO A 92 -0.60 -2.74 2.57
N ILE A 93 -0.59 -2.65 1.24
CA ILE A 93 0.05 -3.63 0.35
C ILE A 93 1.10 -2.91 -0.49
N GLY A 94 2.29 -3.49 -0.57
CA GLY A 94 3.38 -2.99 -1.40
C GLY A 94 3.36 -3.57 -2.83
N SER A 95 4.52 -4.00 -3.29
CA SER A 95 4.69 -4.54 -4.65
C SER A 95 3.89 -5.82 -4.91
N ASP A 96 3.45 -6.51 -3.87
CA ASP A 96 2.73 -7.78 -3.99
C ASP A 96 1.26 -7.62 -4.43
N ALA A 97 0.74 -6.39 -4.53
CA ALA A 97 -0.59 -6.10 -5.07
C ALA A 97 -0.82 -6.74 -6.45
N VAL A 98 0.23 -6.86 -7.27
CA VAL A 98 0.19 -7.54 -8.58
C VAL A 98 -0.22 -9.01 -8.51
N GLN A 99 -0.09 -9.65 -7.36
CA GLN A 99 -0.54 -11.04 -7.17
C GLN A 99 -2.07 -11.14 -7.07
N LEU A 100 -2.74 -10.05 -6.72
CA LEU A 100 -4.19 -9.96 -6.60
C LEU A 100 -4.84 -9.41 -7.88
N ASP A 101 -4.15 -8.51 -8.58
CA ASP A 101 -4.62 -7.92 -9.83
C ASP A 101 -3.44 -7.61 -10.75
N SER A 102 -3.42 -8.23 -11.92
CA SER A 102 -2.33 -8.09 -12.90
C SER A 102 -2.13 -6.66 -13.41
N LYS A 103 -3.13 -5.78 -13.33
CA LYS A 103 -2.99 -4.36 -13.69
C LYS A 103 -1.93 -3.63 -12.87
N PHE A 104 -1.68 -4.09 -11.64
CA PHE A 104 -0.61 -3.53 -10.79
C PHE A 104 0.80 -3.81 -11.32
N ALA A 105 0.94 -4.68 -12.32
CA ALA A 105 2.21 -4.89 -13.01
C ALA A 105 2.79 -3.60 -13.62
N VAL A 106 1.96 -2.62 -13.98
CA VAL A 106 2.43 -1.34 -14.54
C VAL A 106 3.42 -0.62 -13.65
N PHE A 107 3.36 -0.81 -12.32
CA PHE A 107 4.31 -0.23 -11.38
C PHE A 107 5.71 -0.87 -11.44
N ASP A 108 5.87 -1.98 -12.14
CA ASP A 108 7.16 -2.63 -12.39
C ASP A 108 7.78 -2.24 -13.74
N ILE A 109 7.14 -1.35 -14.51
CA ILE A 109 7.73 -0.77 -15.73
C ILE A 109 8.88 0.15 -15.30
N PRO A 110 10.13 -0.13 -15.73
CA PRO A 110 11.27 0.67 -15.32
C PRO A 110 11.16 2.12 -15.83
N PHE A 111 11.53 3.06 -14.95
CA PHE A 111 11.58 4.51 -15.24
C PHE A 111 10.24 5.09 -15.70
N LEU A 112 9.12 4.48 -15.29
CA LEU A 112 7.77 4.94 -15.64
C LEU A 112 7.50 6.36 -15.09
N PHE A 113 7.89 6.61 -13.84
CA PHE A 113 7.70 7.89 -13.17
C PHE A 113 9.01 8.61 -12.96
N SER A 114 9.03 9.93 -13.20
CA SER A 114 10.17 10.81 -12.96
C SER A 114 10.17 11.44 -11.57
N ASP A 115 8.99 11.72 -11.03
CA ASP A 115 8.81 12.44 -9.78
C ASP A 115 7.47 12.10 -9.10
N ARG A 116 7.27 12.64 -7.88
CA ARG A 116 6.10 12.40 -7.04
C ARG A 116 4.83 13.11 -7.52
N ASP A 117 4.99 14.26 -8.16
CA ASP A 117 3.84 15.03 -8.67
C ASP A 117 3.17 14.26 -9.82
N GLN A 118 3.98 13.66 -10.68
CA GLN A 118 3.52 12.77 -11.73
C GLN A 118 2.80 11.55 -11.16
N VAL A 119 3.37 10.90 -10.14
CA VAL A 119 2.72 9.77 -9.45
C VAL A 119 1.37 10.19 -8.87
N ALA A 120 1.32 11.30 -8.13
CA ALA A 120 0.10 11.80 -7.52
C ALA A 120 -0.97 12.11 -8.59
N SER A 121 -0.60 12.78 -9.68
CA SER A 121 -1.51 13.09 -10.79
C SER A 121 -2.16 11.83 -11.38
N VAL A 122 -1.39 10.76 -11.55
CA VAL A 122 -1.89 9.49 -12.11
C VAL A 122 -2.77 8.74 -11.10
N LEU A 123 -2.32 8.61 -9.84
CA LEU A 123 -2.95 7.75 -8.85
C LEU A 123 -4.15 8.41 -8.15
N ASP A 124 -4.20 9.72 -8.09
CA ASP A 124 -5.35 10.47 -7.57
C ASP A 124 -6.40 10.76 -8.67
N GLY A 125 -6.06 10.43 -9.93
CA GLY A 125 -6.89 10.62 -11.11
C GLY A 125 -7.64 9.37 -11.58
N GLU A 126 -7.95 9.37 -12.88
CA GLU A 126 -8.73 8.31 -13.53
C GLU A 126 -8.06 6.93 -13.44
N MET A 127 -6.72 6.86 -13.48
CA MET A 127 -6.02 5.59 -13.40
C MET A 127 -6.10 4.97 -12.01
N GLY A 128 -6.02 5.76 -10.94
CA GLY A 128 -6.26 5.28 -9.58
C GLY A 128 -7.70 4.75 -9.41
N ALA A 129 -8.69 5.44 -9.96
CA ALA A 129 -10.08 4.97 -9.96
C ALA A 129 -10.27 3.67 -10.76
N ALA A 130 -9.57 3.53 -11.90
CA ALA A 130 -9.59 2.30 -12.71
C ALA A 130 -8.93 1.12 -11.97
N LEU A 131 -7.84 1.36 -11.25
CA LEU A 131 -7.19 0.36 -10.39
C LEU A 131 -8.12 -0.05 -9.22
N ASP A 132 -8.77 0.90 -8.54
CA ASP A 132 -9.72 0.60 -7.47
C ASP A 132 -10.87 -0.28 -7.97
N LYS A 133 -11.48 0.08 -9.10
CA LYS A 133 -12.54 -0.73 -9.72
C LYS A 133 -12.07 -2.15 -10.00
N SER A 134 -10.90 -2.29 -10.63
CA SER A 134 -10.32 -3.59 -10.96
C SER A 134 -10.03 -4.42 -9.71
N PHE A 135 -9.53 -3.78 -8.65
CA PHE A 135 -9.19 -4.44 -7.39
C PHE A 135 -10.43 -4.93 -6.63
N GLN A 136 -11.54 -4.17 -6.71
CA GLN A 136 -12.82 -4.62 -6.19
C GLN A 136 -13.33 -5.88 -6.91
N GLU A 137 -13.22 -5.91 -8.24
CA GLU A 137 -13.66 -7.02 -9.09
C GLU A 137 -12.78 -8.28 -8.93
N ASN A 138 -11.46 -8.13 -8.89
CA ASN A 138 -10.50 -9.25 -8.90
C ASN A 138 -10.09 -9.73 -7.51
N ALA A 139 -10.01 -8.82 -6.52
CA ALA A 139 -9.50 -9.11 -5.19
C ALA A 139 -10.58 -9.07 -4.08
N GLY A 140 -11.73 -8.43 -4.33
CA GLY A 140 -12.75 -8.19 -3.30
C GLY A 140 -12.28 -7.17 -2.27
N LEU A 141 -11.47 -6.19 -2.68
CA LEU A 141 -10.89 -5.17 -1.83
C LEU A 141 -11.21 -3.78 -2.37
N LYS A 142 -11.54 -2.85 -1.47
CA LYS A 142 -11.68 -1.42 -1.76
C LYS A 142 -10.36 -0.71 -1.54
N ILE A 143 -9.85 0.01 -2.54
CA ILE A 143 -8.70 0.89 -2.36
C ILE A 143 -9.17 2.17 -1.68
N LEU A 144 -8.58 2.50 -0.54
CA LEU A 144 -8.84 3.72 0.23
C LEU A 144 -7.94 4.89 -0.23
N GLY A 145 -6.83 4.58 -0.88
CA GLY A 145 -5.88 5.53 -1.44
C GLY A 145 -4.52 4.92 -1.72
N PHE A 146 -3.62 5.72 -2.29
CA PHE A 146 -2.25 5.31 -2.63
C PHE A 146 -1.24 6.14 -1.83
N GLY A 147 -0.57 5.48 -0.89
CA GLY A 147 0.58 6.04 -0.19
C GLY A 147 1.90 5.78 -0.92
N GLU A 148 3.01 5.89 -0.22
CA GLU A 148 4.35 5.80 -0.79
C GLU A 148 5.26 4.84 -0.04
N ILE A 149 5.79 3.83 -0.74
CA ILE A 149 7.05 3.20 -0.37
C ILE A 149 8.19 4.02 -0.98
N GLY A 150 8.08 4.41 -2.25
CA GLY A 150 8.93 5.40 -2.92
C GLY A 150 9.74 4.89 -4.10
N PHE A 151 10.67 5.74 -4.59
CA PHE A 151 11.62 5.41 -5.65
C PHE A 151 12.71 4.48 -5.13
N ARG A 152 12.93 3.38 -5.84
CA ARG A 152 13.78 2.29 -5.37
C ARG A 152 15.18 2.36 -5.97
N ASN A 153 16.18 2.12 -5.13
CA ASN A 153 17.59 2.06 -5.47
C ASN A 153 18.12 0.63 -5.27
N ILE A 154 19.14 0.26 -6.03
CA ILE A 154 19.74 -1.07 -5.95
C ILE A 154 20.90 -1.04 -4.97
N THR A 155 20.96 -2.00 -4.03
CA THR A 155 22.12 -2.20 -3.15
C THR A 155 22.72 -3.58 -3.38
N ASN A 156 24.04 -3.71 -3.28
CA ASN A 156 24.70 -5.01 -3.39
C ASN A 156 26.14 -5.00 -2.83
N ASN A 157 26.72 -6.21 -2.70
CA ASN A 157 28.08 -6.43 -2.20
C ASN A 157 29.10 -6.76 -3.30
N VAL A 158 28.69 -6.83 -4.57
CA VAL A 158 29.53 -7.34 -5.68
C VAL A 158 30.24 -6.21 -6.40
N ARG A 159 29.51 -5.19 -6.89
CA ARG A 159 30.04 -4.07 -7.67
C ARG A 159 29.04 -2.90 -7.74
N PRO A 160 29.52 -1.68 -8.06
CA PRO A 160 28.60 -0.61 -8.48
C PRO A 160 27.79 -1.04 -9.70
N ILE A 161 26.48 -0.72 -9.71
CA ILE A 161 25.63 -0.94 -10.88
C ILE A 161 25.53 0.40 -11.63
N VAL A 162 26.15 0.45 -12.81
CA VAL A 162 26.12 1.62 -13.71
C VAL A 162 25.29 1.32 -14.94
N THR A 163 25.42 0.10 -15.50
CA THR A 163 24.73 -0.36 -16.71
C THR A 163 24.00 -1.68 -16.42
N PRO A 164 23.08 -2.14 -17.30
CA PRO A 164 22.44 -3.46 -17.14
C PRO A 164 23.45 -4.63 -17.05
N ALA A 165 24.57 -4.52 -17.75
CA ALA A 165 25.62 -5.55 -17.73
C ALA A 165 26.22 -5.80 -16.34
N ASP A 166 26.19 -4.78 -15.46
CA ASP A 166 26.70 -4.88 -14.09
C ASP A 166 25.78 -5.72 -13.19
N LEU A 167 24.52 -5.90 -13.56
CA LEU A 167 23.56 -6.76 -12.86
C LEU A 167 23.79 -8.26 -13.14
N LYS A 168 24.60 -8.60 -14.16
CA LYS A 168 24.77 -9.99 -14.57
C LYS A 168 25.26 -10.87 -13.41
N GLY A 169 24.40 -11.85 -13.10
CA GLY A 169 24.66 -12.86 -12.06
C GLY A 169 24.55 -12.37 -10.62
N VAL A 170 24.18 -11.10 -10.38
CA VAL A 170 23.94 -10.59 -9.03
C VAL A 170 22.69 -11.26 -8.45
N LYS A 171 22.82 -11.93 -7.33
CA LYS A 171 21.72 -12.54 -6.59
C LYS A 171 20.97 -11.43 -5.85
N LEU A 172 19.93 -10.91 -6.48
CA LEU A 172 19.19 -9.76 -5.99
C LEU A 172 17.88 -10.21 -5.34
N ARG A 173 17.68 -9.88 -4.07
CA ARG A 173 16.38 -10.10 -3.44
C ARG A 173 15.33 -9.19 -4.07
N THR A 174 14.18 -9.75 -4.36
CA THR A 174 12.99 -9.02 -4.77
C THR A 174 11.80 -9.36 -3.87
N PRO A 175 10.78 -8.49 -3.75
CA PRO A 175 9.48 -8.87 -3.18
C PRO A 175 8.80 -9.95 -4.04
N GLY A 176 7.60 -10.36 -3.66
CA GLY A 176 6.89 -11.45 -4.33
C GLY A 176 6.30 -11.13 -5.71
N SER A 177 6.46 -9.90 -6.20
CA SER A 177 5.99 -9.51 -7.54
C SER A 177 6.64 -10.33 -8.64
N LYS A 178 5.83 -11.07 -9.41
CA LYS A 178 6.29 -11.86 -10.55
C LYS A 178 6.88 -10.98 -11.66
N THR A 179 6.33 -9.81 -11.87
CA THR A 179 6.80 -8.86 -12.88
C THR A 179 8.09 -8.19 -12.46
N ARG A 180 8.32 -7.93 -11.16
CA ARG A 180 9.61 -7.47 -10.64
C ARG A 180 10.70 -8.53 -10.84
N ILE A 181 10.38 -9.78 -10.54
CA ILE A 181 11.29 -10.92 -10.79
C ILE A 181 11.65 -11.00 -12.28
N MET A 182 10.65 -10.97 -13.15
CA MET A 182 10.85 -10.97 -14.61
C MET A 182 11.72 -9.79 -15.06
N SER A 183 11.46 -8.58 -14.58
CA SER A 183 12.23 -7.39 -14.95
C SER A 183 13.71 -7.53 -14.59
N PHE A 184 14.03 -8.01 -13.40
CA PHE A 184 15.43 -8.23 -13.01
C PHE A 184 16.09 -9.40 -13.73
N GLN A 185 15.34 -10.44 -14.13
CA GLN A 185 15.86 -11.51 -15.00
C GLN A 185 16.22 -10.96 -16.38
N MET A 186 15.37 -10.13 -16.98
CA MET A 186 15.63 -9.46 -18.26
C MET A 186 16.83 -8.49 -18.18
N LEU A 187 17.04 -7.85 -17.03
CA LEU A 187 18.23 -7.04 -16.72
C LEU A 187 19.51 -7.88 -16.47
N GLY A 188 19.40 -9.22 -16.46
CA GLY A 188 20.54 -10.13 -16.30
C GLY A 188 20.88 -10.51 -14.86
N ALA A 189 20.14 -10.02 -13.86
CA ALA A 189 20.30 -10.42 -12.46
C ALA A 189 19.77 -11.85 -12.21
N SER A 190 20.08 -12.36 -11.03
CA SER A 190 19.52 -13.61 -10.49
C SER A 190 18.57 -13.28 -9.33
N PRO A 191 17.32 -12.88 -9.61
CA PRO A 191 16.39 -12.44 -8.58
C PRO A 191 15.94 -13.62 -7.71
N ILE A 192 15.85 -13.37 -6.40
CA ILE A 192 15.43 -14.34 -5.38
C ILE A 192 14.28 -13.72 -4.59
N LYS A 193 13.08 -14.34 -4.66
CA LYS A 193 11.95 -13.93 -3.83
C LYS A 193 12.23 -14.26 -2.37
N MET A 194 12.00 -13.27 -1.48
CA MET A 194 12.20 -13.44 -0.03
C MET A 194 11.37 -12.42 0.74
N ASN A 195 10.85 -12.80 1.90
CA ASN A 195 10.13 -11.88 2.79
C ASN A 195 11.07 -10.81 3.34
N ILE A 196 10.56 -9.62 3.63
CA ILE A 196 11.37 -8.46 4.00
C ILE A 196 12.16 -8.69 5.30
N GLY A 197 11.57 -9.41 6.27
CA GLY A 197 12.22 -9.70 7.56
C GLY A 197 13.45 -10.61 7.47
N GLU A 198 13.62 -11.36 6.37
CA GLU A 198 14.72 -12.29 6.17
C GLU A 198 15.93 -11.65 5.48
N VAL A 199 15.74 -10.46 4.86
CA VAL A 199 16.70 -9.85 3.92
C VAL A 199 18.02 -9.49 4.58
N TYR A 200 18.01 -8.88 5.77
CA TYR A 200 19.24 -8.50 6.47
C TYR A 200 20.16 -9.68 6.68
N LEU A 201 19.64 -10.75 7.30
CA LEU A 201 20.41 -11.94 7.60
C LEU A 201 20.90 -12.68 6.34
N ALA A 202 20.07 -12.69 5.29
CA ALA A 202 20.44 -13.30 4.02
C ALA A 202 21.59 -12.55 3.31
N MET A 203 21.64 -11.22 3.42
CA MET A 203 22.76 -10.40 2.94
C MET A 203 24.01 -10.58 3.79
N GLU A 204 23.88 -10.57 5.12
CA GLU A 204 24.98 -10.78 6.06
C GLU A 204 25.65 -12.13 5.83
N GLN A 205 24.87 -13.17 5.58
CA GLN A 205 25.36 -14.54 5.33
C GLN A 205 25.79 -14.79 3.88
N GLY A 206 25.60 -13.82 2.96
CA GLY A 206 25.94 -13.96 1.54
C GLY A 206 25.04 -14.94 0.77
N VAL A 207 23.86 -15.27 1.28
CA VAL A 207 22.83 -16.04 0.56
C VAL A 207 22.35 -15.26 -0.66
N ILE A 208 22.19 -13.94 -0.50
CA ILE A 208 21.92 -12.96 -1.56
C ILE A 208 23.05 -11.92 -1.57
N ASP A 209 23.30 -11.33 -2.74
CA ASP A 209 24.31 -10.29 -2.90
C ASP A 209 23.76 -8.90 -2.55
N GLY A 210 22.45 -8.70 -2.70
CA GLY A 210 21.82 -7.41 -2.48
C GLY A 210 20.31 -7.44 -2.60
N GLN A 211 19.74 -6.23 -2.62
CA GLN A 211 18.29 -5.99 -2.71
C GLN A 211 18.03 -4.67 -3.43
N GLU A 212 16.75 -4.30 -3.59
CA GLU A 212 16.33 -3.01 -4.16
C GLU A 212 15.18 -2.43 -3.32
N ASN A 213 15.34 -1.19 -2.86
CA ASN A 213 14.34 -0.45 -2.07
C ASN A 213 14.66 1.05 -2.02
N PRO A 214 13.69 1.88 -1.59
CA PRO A 214 13.95 3.28 -1.24
C PRO A 214 14.85 3.41 -0.01
N TYR A 215 15.47 4.57 0.15
CA TYR A 215 16.32 4.89 1.31
C TYR A 215 15.61 4.66 2.66
N GLY A 216 14.30 4.94 2.72
CA GLY A 216 13.50 4.70 3.92
C GLY A 216 13.61 3.26 4.44
N ASN A 217 13.46 2.29 3.55
CA ASN A 217 13.61 0.88 3.90
C ASN A 217 15.08 0.49 4.13
N ILE A 218 16.01 0.97 3.28
CA ILE A 218 17.44 0.69 3.44
C ILE A 218 17.91 1.10 4.85
N ALA A 219 17.59 2.33 5.25
CA ALA A 219 17.98 2.86 6.56
C ALA A 219 17.23 2.18 7.71
N LYS A 220 15.92 1.94 7.56
CA LYS A 220 15.07 1.36 8.62
C LYS A 220 15.45 -0.08 8.95
N TRP A 221 15.81 -0.86 7.96
CA TRP A 221 16.20 -2.25 8.12
C TRP A 221 17.71 -2.43 8.28
N SER A 222 18.48 -1.33 8.45
CA SER A 222 19.93 -1.31 8.59
C SER A 222 20.67 -2.04 7.46
N TRP A 223 20.10 -2.09 6.26
CA TRP A 223 20.73 -2.84 5.16
C TRP A 223 22.02 -2.21 4.68
N ASP A 224 22.20 -0.91 4.87
CA ASP A 224 23.46 -0.21 4.61
C ASP A 224 24.64 -0.73 5.45
N GLU A 225 24.39 -1.33 6.62
CA GLU A 225 25.43 -1.91 7.46
C GLU A 225 26.04 -3.19 6.86
N VAL A 226 25.30 -3.88 5.99
CA VAL A 226 25.70 -5.15 5.37
C VAL A 226 25.82 -5.05 3.84
N GLN A 227 25.85 -3.83 3.28
CA GLN A 227 25.97 -3.59 1.84
C GLN A 227 27.15 -2.65 1.55
N LYS A 228 27.84 -2.91 0.42
CA LYS A 228 28.99 -2.12 -0.02
C LYS A 228 28.65 -1.01 -1.00
N TYR A 229 27.63 -1.23 -1.83
CA TYR A 229 27.26 -0.34 -2.93
C TYR A 229 25.79 0.00 -2.86
N ILE A 230 25.47 1.28 -3.06
CA ILE A 230 24.13 1.79 -3.28
C ILE A 230 24.13 2.55 -4.62
N SER A 231 23.52 1.93 -5.63
CA SER A 231 23.38 2.54 -6.95
C SER A 231 22.05 3.27 -7.04
N LYS A 232 22.11 4.60 -7.27
CA LYS A 232 20.96 5.52 -7.27
C LYS A 232 20.15 5.35 -8.56
N SER A 233 19.51 4.19 -8.69
CA SER A 233 18.85 3.80 -9.92
C SER A 233 17.48 4.42 -10.11
N LYS A 234 16.71 4.64 -9.04
CA LYS A 234 15.30 5.08 -9.11
C LYS A 234 14.51 4.33 -10.18
N HIS A 235 14.85 3.07 -10.38
CA HIS A 235 14.40 2.25 -11.52
C HIS A 235 12.92 1.99 -11.54
N VAL A 236 12.24 1.99 -10.39
CA VAL A 236 10.77 1.94 -10.27
C VAL A 236 10.30 2.73 -9.05
N TYR A 237 9.06 3.20 -9.12
CA TYR A 237 8.32 3.71 -7.98
C TYR A 237 7.34 2.65 -7.47
N THR A 238 7.27 2.47 -6.15
CA THR A 238 6.32 1.55 -5.54
C THR A 238 5.33 2.34 -4.67
N PRO A 239 4.04 2.37 -5.04
CA PRO A 239 3.01 2.91 -4.15
C PRO A 239 2.72 1.94 -2.99
N ILE A 240 2.16 2.45 -1.91
CA ILE A 240 1.40 1.64 -0.95
C ILE A 240 -0.04 1.61 -1.45
N THR A 241 -0.55 0.43 -1.79
CA THR A 241 -1.96 0.23 -2.08
C THR A 241 -2.70 0.02 -0.75
N PHE A 242 -3.38 1.05 -0.29
CA PHE A 242 -4.06 1.03 1.01
C PHE A 242 -5.46 0.51 0.85
N VAL A 243 -5.79 -0.63 1.45
CA VAL A 243 -7.01 -1.37 1.13
C VAL A 243 -7.84 -1.73 2.34
N MET A 244 -9.15 -1.84 2.11
CA MET A 244 -10.14 -2.39 3.04
C MET A 244 -10.88 -3.56 2.41
N ASN A 245 -11.25 -4.57 3.21
CA ASN A 245 -12.16 -5.64 2.76
C ASN A 245 -13.45 -5.04 2.17
N LEU A 246 -13.82 -5.42 0.95
CA LEU A 246 -14.94 -4.81 0.22
C LEU A 246 -16.28 -5.03 0.92
N ASN A 247 -16.53 -6.22 1.47
CA ASN A 247 -17.78 -6.49 2.19
C ASN A 247 -17.87 -5.63 3.46
N ARG A 248 -16.75 -5.48 4.18
CA ARG A 248 -16.68 -4.60 5.35
C ARG A 248 -16.94 -3.15 4.96
N TYR A 249 -16.28 -2.66 3.91
CA TYR A 249 -16.49 -1.31 3.39
C TYR A 249 -17.96 -1.06 3.01
N ASN A 250 -18.60 -2.02 2.33
CA ASN A 250 -20.00 -1.91 1.92
C ASN A 250 -20.99 -1.97 3.10
N SER A 251 -20.59 -2.55 4.23
CA SER A 251 -21.40 -2.60 5.47
C SER A 251 -21.35 -1.32 6.30
N LEU A 252 -20.45 -0.39 5.98
CA LEU A 252 -20.32 0.89 6.69
C LEU A 252 -21.54 1.76 6.46
N THR A 253 -21.97 2.47 7.50
CA THR A 253 -22.91 3.58 7.37
C THR A 253 -22.25 4.73 6.60
N ASP A 254 -23.04 5.66 6.07
CA ASP A 254 -22.49 6.81 5.34
C ASP A 254 -21.54 7.64 6.22
N ALA A 255 -21.89 7.86 7.50
CA ALA A 255 -21.02 8.57 8.44
C ALA A 255 -19.70 7.82 8.72
N GLN A 256 -19.75 6.50 8.90
CA GLN A 256 -18.54 5.67 9.06
C GLN A 256 -17.68 5.68 7.81
N ARG A 257 -18.29 5.62 6.64
CA ARG A 257 -17.60 5.68 5.35
C ARG A 257 -16.89 7.00 5.15
N GLU A 258 -17.54 8.12 5.50
CA GLU A 258 -16.93 9.45 5.44
C GLU A 258 -15.73 9.56 6.39
N ALA A 259 -15.87 9.09 7.63
CA ALA A 259 -14.78 9.06 8.61
C ALA A 259 -13.57 8.21 8.10
N VAL A 260 -13.85 7.01 7.55
CA VAL A 260 -12.82 6.15 6.96
C VAL A 260 -12.11 6.86 5.80
N HIS A 261 -12.84 7.52 4.90
CA HIS A 261 -12.22 8.26 3.79
C HIS A 261 -11.40 9.47 4.27
N LYS A 262 -11.86 10.19 5.29
CA LYS A 262 -11.12 11.32 5.86
C LYS A 262 -9.82 10.83 6.50
N ALA A 263 -9.88 9.78 7.32
CA ALA A 263 -8.70 9.18 7.92
C ALA A 263 -7.72 8.60 6.87
N ALA A 264 -8.24 8.00 5.80
CA ALA A 264 -7.42 7.49 4.70
C ALA A 264 -6.70 8.62 3.95
N ARG A 265 -7.35 9.75 3.69
CA ARG A 265 -6.68 10.92 3.10
C ARG A 265 -5.53 11.42 3.98
N THR A 266 -5.75 11.58 5.28
CA THR A 266 -4.69 11.94 6.23
C THR A 266 -3.53 10.94 6.21
N ALA A 267 -3.82 9.65 6.16
CA ALA A 267 -2.79 8.60 6.08
C ALA A 267 -2.00 8.65 4.77
N VAL A 268 -2.66 8.89 3.64
CA VAL A 268 -2.02 9.05 2.32
C VAL A 268 -1.09 10.25 2.30
N GLU A 269 -1.56 11.40 2.75
CA GLU A 269 -0.77 12.65 2.82
C GLU A 269 0.45 12.46 3.74
N SER A 270 0.25 11.89 4.93
CA SER A 270 1.34 11.59 5.87
C SER A 270 2.36 10.61 5.27
N SER A 271 1.91 9.58 4.56
CA SER A 271 2.78 8.60 3.90
C SER A 271 3.64 9.22 2.80
N ARG A 272 3.05 10.08 1.96
CA ARG A 272 3.77 10.77 0.88
C ARG A 272 4.78 11.77 1.41
N GLN A 273 4.41 12.54 2.45
CA GLN A 273 5.33 13.46 3.11
C GLN A 273 6.50 12.70 3.74
N TYR A 274 6.21 11.60 4.43
CA TYR A 274 7.25 10.75 5.03
C TYR A 274 8.22 10.19 3.97
N GLY A 275 7.72 9.75 2.81
CA GLY A 275 8.54 9.30 1.69
C GLY A 275 9.44 10.40 1.12
N ALA A 276 8.90 11.61 0.95
CA ALA A 276 9.64 12.77 0.47
C ALA A 276 10.76 13.18 1.45
N ASP A 277 10.45 13.23 2.75
CA ASP A 277 11.40 13.57 3.80
C ASP A 277 12.53 12.53 3.90
N ASN A 278 12.20 11.24 3.75
CA ASN A 278 13.18 10.16 3.74
C ASN A 278 14.15 10.29 2.56
N ASP A 279 13.65 10.53 1.34
CA ASP A 279 14.52 10.68 0.16
C ASP A 279 15.41 11.93 0.25
N ALA A 280 14.93 13.01 0.87
CA ALA A 280 15.70 14.23 1.04
C ALA A 280 16.84 14.09 2.07
N ASN A 281 16.64 13.27 3.11
CA ASN A 281 17.53 13.27 4.27
C ASN A 281 18.33 11.96 4.44
N LEU A 282 17.77 10.80 4.05
CA LEU A 282 18.36 9.53 4.46
C LEU A 282 19.61 9.12 3.67
N GLU A 283 19.84 9.65 2.46
CA GLU A 283 21.13 9.42 1.79
C GLU A 283 22.27 9.96 2.67
N GLN A 284 22.12 11.18 3.21
CA GLN A 284 23.12 11.75 4.10
C GLN A 284 23.26 10.96 5.40
N VAL A 285 22.15 10.56 6.02
CA VAL A 285 22.17 9.75 7.24
C VAL A 285 22.88 8.40 7.02
N ILE A 286 22.64 7.74 5.88
CA ILE A 286 23.31 6.49 5.52
C ILE A 286 24.81 6.73 5.34
N ARG A 287 25.23 7.80 4.65
CA ARG A 287 26.63 8.14 4.46
C ARG A 287 27.38 8.39 5.77
N GLU A 288 26.70 8.98 6.75
CA GLU A 288 27.28 9.26 8.08
C GLU A 288 27.36 7.99 8.93
N ARG A 289 26.32 7.14 8.88
CA ARG A 289 26.23 5.90 9.67
C ARG A 289 27.13 4.80 9.11
N SER A 290 27.18 4.69 7.79
CA SER A 290 27.91 3.64 7.06
C SER A 290 28.89 4.27 6.05
N PRO A 291 30.00 4.87 6.52
CA PRO A 291 30.91 5.67 5.68
C PRO A 291 31.64 4.84 4.62
N ASP A 292 31.73 3.51 4.77
CA ASP A 292 32.33 2.59 3.81
C ASP A 292 31.43 2.27 2.61
N VAL A 293 30.13 2.62 2.69
CA VAL A 293 29.17 2.42 1.60
C VAL A 293 29.45 3.39 0.46
N GLN A 294 29.63 2.84 -0.74
CA GLN A 294 29.86 3.61 -1.94
C GLN A 294 28.55 3.87 -2.68
N PHE A 295 28.28 5.14 -2.94
CA PHE A 295 27.15 5.58 -3.75
C PHE A 295 27.60 5.88 -5.17
N ASN A 296 26.83 5.44 -6.15
CA ASN A 296 27.05 5.79 -7.55
C ASN A 296 25.73 6.11 -8.26
N ASP A 297 25.83 6.89 -9.32
CA ASP A 297 24.73 7.09 -10.27
C ASP A 297 24.76 5.96 -11.32
N ILE A 298 23.61 5.73 -11.98
CA ILE A 298 23.53 4.82 -13.13
C ILE A 298 23.60 5.60 -14.45
N ASP A 299 24.02 4.96 -15.52
CA ASP A 299 23.80 5.43 -16.89
C ASP A 299 22.38 5.04 -17.32
N SER A 300 21.40 5.88 -17.01
CA SER A 300 20.00 5.62 -17.33
C SER A 300 19.73 5.41 -18.81
N ALA A 301 20.54 6.00 -19.71
CA ALA A 301 20.43 5.82 -21.14
C ALA A 301 20.68 4.35 -21.55
N SER A 302 21.65 3.69 -20.90
CA SER A 302 21.98 2.28 -21.15
C SER A 302 20.86 1.31 -20.80
N PHE A 303 19.91 1.71 -19.93
CA PHE A 303 18.78 0.88 -19.53
C PHE A 303 17.56 1.01 -20.46
N GLN A 304 17.51 2.02 -21.32
CA GLN A 304 16.28 2.37 -22.09
C GLN A 304 15.80 1.27 -23.03
N GLU A 305 16.71 0.55 -23.67
CA GLU A 305 16.32 -0.52 -24.60
C GLU A 305 15.64 -1.67 -23.86
N VAL A 306 16.31 -2.21 -22.83
CA VAL A 306 15.76 -3.30 -22.02
C VAL A 306 14.52 -2.85 -21.24
N ALA A 307 14.44 -1.58 -20.79
CA ALA A 307 13.25 -1.03 -20.15
C ALA A 307 12.01 -1.04 -21.07
N LYS A 308 12.19 -0.75 -22.37
CA LYS A 308 11.11 -0.85 -23.36
C LYS A 308 10.65 -2.30 -23.55
N GLU A 309 11.58 -3.24 -23.62
CA GLU A 309 11.25 -4.67 -23.72
C GLU A 309 10.49 -5.15 -22.48
N ILE A 310 10.95 -4.77 -21.27
CA ILE A 310 10.26 -5.06 -20.02
C ILE A 310 8.86 -4.45 -20.02
N GLY A 311 8.73 -3.18 -20.42
CA GLY A 311 7.44 -2.50 -20.51
C GLY A 311 6.46 -3.20 -21.47
N ALA A 312 6.93 -3.73 -22.59
CA ALA A 312 6.12 -4.50 -23.53
C ALA A 312 5.63 -5.83 -22.93
N GLU A 313 6.49 -6.55 -22.21
CA GLU A 313 6.09 -7.79 -21.52
C GLU A 313 5.10 -7.50 -20.37
N ILE A 314 5.32 -6.43 -19.61
CA ILE A 314 4.39 -5.99 -18.59
C ILE A 314 3.03 -5.61 -19.19
N GLY A 315 3.03 -4.94 -20.35
CA GLY A 315 1.81 -4.59 -21.08
C GLY A 315 0.94 -5.79 -21.41
N LYS A 316 1.56 -6.91 -21.83
CA LYS A 316 0.83 -8.17 -22.08
C LYS A 316 0.19 -8.74 -20.80
N ILE A 317 0.83 -8.56 -19.64
CA ILE A 317 0.36 -9.07 -18.35
C ILE A 317 -0.75 -8.19 -17.78
N ALA A 318 -0.55 -6.86 -17.79
CA ALA A 318 -1.50 -5.88 -17.23
C ALA A 318 -2.70 -5.61 -18.16
N GLY A 319 -2.60 -6.00 -19.43
CA GLY A 319 -3.52 -5.67 -20.52
C GLY A 319 -3.01 -4.47 -21.32
N GLU A 320 -2.86 -4.67 -22.65
CA GLU A 320 -2.23 -3.67 -23.52
C GLU A 320 -2.98 -2.33 -23.53
N ASP A 321 -4.30 -2.35 -23.61
CA ASP A 321 -5.12 -1.14 -23.61
C ASP A 321 -5.01 -0.37 -22.27
N PHE A 322 -5.04 -1.08 -21.15
CA PHE A 322 -4.88 -0.46 -19.83
C PHE A 322 -3.48 0.13 -19.67
N THR A 323 -2.46 -0.61 -20.09
CA THR A 323 -1.08 -0.13 -20.03
C THR A 323 -0.87 1.11 -20.89
N ALA A 324 -1.43 1.15 -22.11
CA ALA A 324 -1.35 2.31 -22.99
C ALA A 324 -2.00 3.56 -22.34
N GLN A 325 -3.18 3.39 -21.73
CA GLN A 325 -3.85 4.48 -21.00
C GLN A 325 -3.03 4.94 -19.79
N PHE A 326 -2.45 4.00 -19.04
CA PHE A 326 -1.63 4.31 -17.86
C PHE A 326 -0.36 5.07 -18.26
N LEU A 327 0.34 4.62 -19.31
CA LEU A 327 1.51 5.32 -19.86
C LEU A 327 1.17 6.73 -20.35
N ALA A 328 0.03 6.88 -21.05
CA ALA A 328 -0.43 8.19 -21.52
C ALA A 328 -0.78 9.14 -20.37
N ALA A 329 -1.31 8.63 -19.26
CA ALA A 329 -1.54 9.42 -18.04
C ALA A 329 -0.22 9.82 -17.35
N ALA A 330 0.76 8.92 -17.34
CA ALA A 330 2.09 9.16 -16.75
C ALA A 330 2.97 10.13 -17.57
N THR A 331 2.64 10.43 -18.82
CA THR A 331 3.42 11.37 -19.67
C THR A 331 2.82 12.77 -19.77
N LYS A 332 1.71 13.04 -19.12
CA LYS A 332 1.06 14.36 -19.04
C LYS A 332 1.64 15.19 -17.92
#